data_c90144b0aad5a9dbec3a27d509a99053
#
_entry.id   c90144b0aad5a9dbec3a27d509a99053
#
_cell.length_a   1.000
_cell.length_b   1.000
_cell.length_c   1.000
_cell.angle_alpha   90.00
_cell.angle_beta   90.00
_cell.angle_gamma   90.00
#
_symmetry.space_group_name_H-M   'P 1'
#
loop_
_entity.id
_entity.type
_entity.pdbx_description
1 polymer ?
#
loop_
_entity_poly.entity_id
_entity_poly.type
_entity_poly.pdbx_seq_one_letter_code
_entity_poly.pdbx_strand_id
1 'polypeptide(L)'
;MPDRTNSPMMQDLDDPRSLISQAFSRLLPPAGPFDPDGPWTHVYQDSATQGRRPQGELTLKHRPGGKLRIENFRNCPQGFRSYTFAYLNCNDDVLRSPRDWTVETKVVKTPDAPAHMNSGLVMKASVSNNVLTIRTAGNTRTVKLLGPYTCKWLLLDAVGRMATRGVKEISFSLLDEYDELCPEQYLRFTGDAKAMTRNGMIGIKTYQHTGIATMPGVFYVDAAGRVLFYLAGMQLLELTQTTGGAK
;
A
#
# COMPACT_ATOMS: atom_id res chain seq x y z
N MET A 1 -2.43 20.84 43.17
CA MET A 1 -2.71 20.23 41.86
C MET A 1 -1.43 20.33 41.08
N PRO A 2 -0.80 19.22 40.62
CA PRO A 2 0.41 19.28 39.81
C PRO A 2 0.03 19.73 38.40
N ASP A 3 0.81 20.64 37.91
CA ASP A 3 0.73 21.26 36.57
C ASP A 3 0.89 20.20 35.47
N ARG A 4 -0.15 19.99 34.64
CA ARG A 4 -0.21 18.98 33.56
C ARG A 4 0.32 19.49 32.22
N THR A 5 1.02 20.63 32.20
CA THR A 5 1.40 21.32 30.95
C THR A 5 2.74 20.95 30.36
N ASN A 6 3.50 20.01 30.93
CA ASN A 6 4.79 19.57 30.39
C ASN A 6 4.84 18.03 30.23
N SER A 7 4.04 17.51 29.34
CA SER A 7 4.27 16.14 28.84
C SER A 7 5.24 16.19 27.68
N PRO A 8 6.44 15.59 27.80
CA PRO A 8 7.47 15.64 26.73
C PRO A 8 7.05 14.88 25.45
N MET A 9 5.89 14.26 25.43
CA MET A 9 5.36 13.51 24.29
C MET A 9 4.74 14.35 23.15
N MET A 10 4.53 15.68 23.37
CA MET A 10 3.87 16.50 22.34
C MET A 10 4.82 17.40 21.54
N GLN A 11 6.11 17.44 21.83
CA GLN A 11 7.05 18.36 21.18
C GLN A 11 7.75 17.82 19.93
N ASP A 12 7.62 16.52 19.58
CA ASP A 12 8.33 15.91 18.46
C ASP A 12 7.41 15.29 17.39
N LEU A 13 6.19 15.79 17.23
CA LEU A 13 5.41 15.48 16.02
C LEU A 13 5.99 16.36 14.89
N ASP A 14 7.00 15.84 14.20
CA ASP A 14 7.48 16.42 12.95
C ASP A 14 6.27 16.73 12.06
N ASP A 15 6.17 17.97 11.58
CA ASP A 15 5.19 18.35 10.58
C ASP A 15 5.24 17.32 9.42
N PRO A 16 4.12 16.70 9.01
CA PRO A 16 4.10 15.74 7.89
C PRO A 16 4.79 16.24 6.63
N ARG A 17 4.82 17.56 6.41
CA ARG A 17 5.53 18.18 5.29
C ARG A 17 7.05 18.10 5.45
N SER A 18 7.56 18.27 6.67
CA SER A 18 8.98 18.12 6.96
C SER A 18 9.44 16.69 6.81
N LEU A 19 8.62 15.72 7.23
CA LEU A 19 8.89 14.28 7.07
C LEU A 19 9.03 13.89 5.60
N ILE A 20 8.09 14.32 4.76
CA ILE A 20 8.13 14.04 3.33
C ILE A 20 9.30 14.73 2.63
N SER A 21 9.58 16.01 2.95
CA SER A 21 10.76 16.72 2.41
C SER A 21 12.06 16.01 2.74
N GLN A 22 12.21 15.56 3.97
CA GLN A 22 13.40 14.79 4.39
C GLN A 22 13.46 13.41 3.76
N ALA A 23 12.32 12.74 3.53
CA ALA A 23 12.27 11.47 2.80
C ALA A 23 12.74 11.67 1.36
N PHE A 24 12.21 12.68 0.65
CA PHE A 24 12.65 13.01 -0.71
C PHE A 24 14.13 13.34 -0.79
N SER A 25 14.68 14.12 0.14
CA SER A 25 16.12 14.48 0.13
C SER A 25 17.07 13.28 0.21
N ARG A 26 16.59 12.13 0.67
CA ARG A 26 17.34 10.87 0.77
C ARG A 26 17.04 9.90 -0.36
N LEU A 27 15.95 10.12 -1.09
CA LEU A 27 15.52 9.23 -2.15
C LEU A 27 16.56 9.21 -3.28
N LEU A 28 16.88 8.01 -3.73
CA LEU A 28 17.49 7.77 -5.04
C LEU A 28 16.35 7.39 -5.99
N PRO A 29 15.83 8.36 -6.79
CA PRO A 29 14.69 8.07 -7.63
C PRO A 29 15.06 6.97 -8.62
N PRO A 30 14.14 6.01 -8.87
CA PRO A 30 14.37 5.00 -9.87
C PRO A 30 14.63 5.63 -11.23
N ALA A 31 15.67 5.20 -11.92
CA ALA A 31 16.01 5.68 -13.25
C ALA A 31 15.31 4.86 -14.35
N GLY A 32 15.20 5.48 -15.54
CA GLY A 32 14.74 4.82 -16.77
C GLY A 32 13.22 4.77 -16.94
N PRO A 33 12.77 4.33 -18.13
CA PRO A 33 11.37 4.20 -18.45
C PRO A 33 10.71 3.12 -17.58
N PHE A 34 9.40 3.29 -17.36
CA PHE A 34 8.59 2.33 -16.63
C PHE A 34 7.31 2.05 -17.41
N ASP A 35 7.00 0.77 -17.60
CA ASP A 35 5.75 0.31 -18.19
C ASP A 35 4.89 -0.33 -17.10
N PRO A 36 3.81 0.34 -16.66
CA PRO A 36 2.94 -0.19 -15.61
C PRO A 36 2.20 -1.46 -16.02
N ASP A 37 2.12 -1.75 -17.32
CA ASP A 37 1.47 -2.95 -17.86
C ASP A 37 2.46 -4.10 -18.14
N GLY A 38 3.76 -3.82 -18.13
CA GLY A 38 4.84 -4.80 -18.23
C GLY A 38 5.08 -5.56 -16.90
N PRO A 39 5.97 -6.55 -16.88
CA PRO A 39 6.37 -7.20 -15.64
C PRO A 39 7.29 -6.30 -14.82
N TRP A 40 6.95 -6.09 -13.57
CA TRP A 40 7.78 -5.29 -12.65
C TRP A 40 7.71 -5.81 -11.21
N THR A 41 8.66 -5.37 -10.41
CA THR A 41 8.67 -5.56 -8.95
C THR A 41 8.99 -4.25 -8.29
N HIS A 42 8.17 -3.86 -7.32
CA HIS A 42 8.41 -2.72 -6.44
C HIS A 42 8.56 -3.21 -4.99
N VAL A 43 9.58 -2.71 -4.31
CA VAL A 43 9.83 -3.00 -2.89
C VAL A 43 9.74 -1.69 -2.12
N TYR A 44 8.85 -1.67 -1.15
CA TYR A 44 8.63 -0.53 -0.25
C TYR A 44 9.09 -0.87 1.15
N GLN A 45 9.89 0.01 1.73
CA GLN A 45 10.17 0.00 3.15
C GLN A 45 8.96 0.55 3.90
N ASP A 46 8.39 -0.24 4.82
CA ASP A 46 7.35 0.20 5.75
C ASP A 46 8.00 0.76 7.02
N SER A 47 7.70 2.00 7.35
CA SER A 47 8.27 2.71 8.50
C SER A 47 7.18 3.44 9.27
N ALA A 48 7.34 3.52 10.59
CA ALA A 48 6.54 4.45 11.38
C ALA A 48 7.01 5.89 11.12
N THR A 49 6.07 6.82 10.99
CA THR A 49 6.39 8.25 10.86
C THR A 49 7.10 8.79 12.10
N GLN A 50 6.76 8.28 13.29
CA GLN A 50 7.46 8.57 14.53
C GLN A 50 8.76 7.77 14.63
N GLY A 51 9.89 8.47 14.65
CA GLY A 51 11.22 7.88 14.81
C GLY A 51 11.73 7.06 13.63
N ARG A 52 11.02 7.00 12.50
CA ARG A 52 11.42 6.35 11.24
C ARG A 52 12.02 4.95 11.42
N ARG A 53 11.52 4.20 12.39
CA ARG A 53 11.98 2.83 12.59
C ARG A 53 11.35 1.94 11.51
N PRO A 54 12.15 1.17 10.77
CA PRO A 54 11.64 0.17 9.86
C PRO A 54 10.71 -0.80 10.60
N GLN A 55 9.47 -0.90 10.16
CA GLN A 55 8.47 -1.81 10.72
C GLN A 55 8.30 -3.05 9.87
N GLY A 56 8.63 -2.97 8.59
CA GLY A 56 8.46 -4.06 7.67
C GLY A 56 8.84 -3.71 6.24
N GLU A 57 8.39 -4.54 5.33
CA GLU A 57 8.60 -4.42 3.89
C GLU A 57 7.35 -4.88 3.16
N LEU A 58 6.99 -4.15 2.11
CA LEU A 58 5.92 -4.50 1.20
C LEU A 58 6.50 -4.67 -0.21
N THR A 59 6.37 -5.86 -0.78
CA THR A 59 6.79 -6.13 -2.15
C THR A 59 5.56 -6.37 -3.02
N LEU A 60 5.46 -5.64 -4.13
CA LEU A 60 4.48 -5.86 -5.19
C LEU A 60 5.18 -6.40 -6.43
N LYS A 61 4.66 -7.50 -6.99
CA LYS A 61 5.18 -8.13 -8.22
C LYS A 61 4.07 -8.25 -9.24
N HIS A 62 4.15 -7.47 -10.31
CA HIS A 62 3.25 -7.58 -11.45
C HIS A 62 3.80 -8.57 -12.47
N ARG A 63 2.93 -9.40 -13.01
CA ARG A 63 3.21 -10.37 -14.07
C ARG A 63 2.22 -10.21 -15.22
N PRO A 64 2.58 -10.56 -16.44
CA PRO A 64 1.66 -10.50 -17.57
C PRO A 64 0.33 -11.23 -17.30
N GLY A 65 -0.75 -10.73 -17.92
CA GLY A 65 -2.09 -11.29 -17.76
C GLY A 65 -2.81 -10.87 -16.47
N GLY A 66 -2.42 -9.75 -15.87
CA GLY A 66 -3.08 -9.18 -14.68
C GLY A 66 -2.79 -9.95 -13.39
N LYS A 67 -1.72 -10.73 -13.36
CA LYS A 67 -1.31 -11.46 -12.15
C LYS A 67 -0.46 -10.57 -11.26
N LEU A 68 -0.90 -10.41 -10.01
CA LEU A 68 -0.14 -9.70 -8.99
C LEU A 68 0.17 -10.62 -7.81
N ARG A 69 1.36 -10.48 -7.26
CA ARG A 69 1.76 -11.05 -5.99
C ARG A 69 2.14 -9.93 -5.05
N ILE A 70 1.59 -9.96 -3.85
CA ILE A 70 1.89 -9.04 -2.78
C ILE A 70 2.51 -9.82 -1.64
N GLU A 71 3.66 -9.36 -1.17
CA GLU A 71 4.36 -9.91 -0.02
C GLU A 71 4.48 -8.78 1.00
N ASN A 72 3.85 -8.93 2.14
CA ASN A 72 3.93 -7.95 3.22
C ASN A 72 4.56 -8.62 4.44
N PHE A 73 5.67 -8.06 4.88
CA PHE A 73 6.39 -8.48 6.07
C PHE A 73 6.32 -7.37 7.11
N ARG A 74 5.99 -7.71 8.35
CA ARG A 74 5.98 -6.75 9.46
C ARG A 74 6.60 -7.33 10.73
N ASN A 75 7.37 -6.48 11.39
CA ASN A 75 7.81 -6.74 12.76
C ASN A 75 6.65 -6.43 13.71
N CYS A 76 6.20 -7.42 14.45
CA CYS A 76 5.18 -7.26 15.47
C CYS A 76 5.84 -6.99 16.84
N PRO A 77 5.15 -6.32 17.77
CA PRO A 77 5.59 -6.26 19.16
C PRO A 77 5.86 -7.65 19.74
N GLN A 78 6.67 -7.74 20.78
CA GLN A 78 6.99 -9.00 21.50
C GLN A 78 7.79 -10.03 20.68
N GLY A 79 8.52 -9.61 19.65
CA GLY A 79 9.42 -10.48 18.92
C GLY A 79 8.74 -11.42 17.93
N PHE A 80 7.57 -11.09 17.42
CA PHE A 80 6.92 -11.80 16.32
C PHE A 80 7.16 -11.11 14.99
N ARG A 81 7.03 -11.91 13.93
CA ARG A 81 7.01 -11.43 12.55
C ARG A 81 5.77 -11.95 11.84
N SER A 82 5.00 -11.06 11.24
CA SER A 82 3.90 -11.45 10.37
C SER A 82 4.35 -11.41 8.91
N TYR A 83 3.91 -12.40 8.15
CA TYR A 83 4.08 -12.49 6.71
C TYR A 83 2.72 -12.68 6.08
N THR A 84 2.38 -11.84 5.13
CA THR A 84 1.19 -12.02 4.31
C THR A 84 1.61 -12.13 2.85
N PHE A 85 1.18 -13.21 2.20
CA PHE A 85 1.35 -13.45 0.77
C PHE A 85 -0.02 -13.43 0.12
N ALA A 86 -0.24 -12.52 -0.81
CA ALA A 86 -1.46 -12.49 -1.60
C ALA A 86 -1.13 -12.73 -3.08
N TYR A 87 -1.89 -13.63 -3.70
CA TYR A 87 -1.81 -13.97 -5.11
C TYR A 87 -3.13 -13.58 -5.75
N LEU A 88 -3.12 -12.59 -6.65
CA LEU A 88 -4.31 -12.00 -7.23
C LEU A 88 -4.30 -12.16 -8.76
N ASN A 89 -5.45 -12.50 -9.29
CA ASN A 89 -5.76 -12.36 -10.72
C ASN A 89 -6.68 -11.14 -10.88
N CYS A 90 -6.21 -10.11 -11.56
CA CYS A 90 -6.89 -8.82 -11.66
C CYS A 90 -7.40 -8.56 -13.07
N ASN A 91 -8.41 -7.70 -13.15
CA ASN A 91 -8.85 -7.09 -14.40
C ASN A 91 -7.82 -6.07 -14.89
N ASP A 92 -7.87 -5.74 -16.17
CA ASP A 92 -7.05 -4.67 -16.74
C ASP A 92 -7.78 -3.31 -16.70
N ASP A 93 -8.38 -2.99 -15.55
CA ASP A 93 -8.93 -1.67 -15.26
C ASP A 93 -7.92 -0.81 -14.48
N VAL A 94 -8.25 0.46 -14.28
CA VAL A 94 -7.38 1.41 -13.57
C VAL A 94 -7.12 0.98 -12.13
N LEU A 95 -8.11 0.36 -11.48
CA LEU A 95 -8.06 -0.08 -10.08
C LEU A 95 -7.42 -1.45 -9.91
N ARG A 96 -7.13 -2.18 -11.00
CA ARG A 96 -6.69 -3.59 -10.91
C ARG A 96 -7.65 -4.43 -10.06
N SER A 97 -8.95 -4.27 -10.29
CA SER A 97 -9.99 -4.98 -9.53
C SER A 97 -9.73 -6.49 -9.54
N PRO A 98 -9.48 -7.12 -8.38
CA PRO A 98 -9.14 -8.54 -8.34
C PRO A 98 -10.37 -9.41 -8.62
N ARG A 99 -10.26 -10.38 -9.54
CA ARG A 99 -11.32 -11.35 -9.87
C ARG A 99 -11.35 -12.51 -8.89
N ASP A 100 -10.16 -12.97 -8.55
CA ASP A 100 -9.95 -14.04 -7.58
C ASP A 100 -8.58 -13.86 -6.91
N TRP A 101 -8.48 -14.32 -5.66
CA TRP A 101 -7.23 -14.25 -4.93
C TRP A 101 -7.13 -15.30 -3.82
N THR A 102 -5.90 -15.58 -3.46
CA THR A 102 -5.56 -16.38 -2.29
C THR A 102 -4.64 -15.57 -1.40
N VAL A 103 -4.93 -15.51 -0.11
CA VAL A 103 -4.09 -14.88 0.90
C VAL A 103 -3.62 -15.94 1.89
N GLU A 104 -2.32 -15.96 2.13
CA GLU A 104 -1.69 -16.79 3.16
C GLU A 104 -1.03 -15.87 4.18
N THR A 105 -1.45 -15.94 5.43
CA THR A 105 -0.84 -15.22 6.53
C THR A 105 -0.13 -16.19 7.46
N LYS A 106 1.09 -15.86 7.85
CA LYS A 106 1.89 -16.62 8.82
C LYS A 106 2.42 -15.67 9.88
N VAL A 107 2.26 -16.04 11.14
CA VAL A 107 2.93 -15.38 12.23
C VAL A 107 4.03 -16.31 12.71
N VAL A 108 5.26 -15.86 12.61
CA VAL A 108 6.46 -16.62 12.96
C VAL A 108 7.09 -15.98 14.18
N LYS A 109 7.47 -16.83 15.12
CA LYS A 109 8.24 -16.45 16.28
C LYS A 109 9.66 -16.06 15.89
N THR A 110 10.18 -14.95 16.42
CA THR A 110 11.64 -14.75 16.50
C THR A 110 12.20 -15.63 17.63
N PRO A 111 13.52 -15.94 17.68
CA PRO A 111 14.09 -16.89 18.64
C PRO A 111 13.67 -16.68 20.10
N ASP A 112 13.36 -15.45 20.48
CA ASP A 112 13.05 -15.05 21.87
C ASP A 112 11.55 -15.06 22.22
N ALA A 113 10.67 -15.49 21.33
CA ALA A 113 9.22 -15.43 21.54
C ALA A 113 8.60 -16.76 22.03
N PRO A 114 7.45 -16.78 22.79
CA PRO A 114 6.83 -17.99 23.36
C PRO A 114 6.33 -19.01 22.32
N ALA A 115 6.46 -20.31 22.55
CA ALA A 115 6.29 -21.39 21.57
C ALA A 115 4.90 -21.56 20.92
N HIS A 116 3.86 -20.94 21.47
CA HIS A 116 2.46 -21.23 21.12
C HIS A 116 1.85 -20.36 20.00
N MET A 117 2.63 -19.52 19.32
CA MET A 117 2.12 -18.56 18.33
C MET A 117 2.58 -18.82 16.88
N ASN A 118 2.76 -20.07 16.48
CA ASN A 118 2.87 -20.38 15.06
C ASN A 118 1.46 -20.59 14.50
N SER A 119 0.83 -19.52 14.00
CA SER A 119 -0.47 -19.59 13.35
C SER A 119 -0.36 -19.25 11.88
N GLY A 120 -1.10 -19.97 11.05
CA GLY A 120 -1.26 -19.68 9.63
C GLY A 120 -2.75 -19.63 9.29
N LEU A 121 -3.15 -18.67 8.45
CA LEU A 121 -4.48 -18.56 7.90
C LEU A 121 -4.38 -18.58 6.39
N VAL A 122 -5.25 -19.36 5.75
CA VAL A 122 -5.44 -19.32 4.30
C VAL A 122 -6.86 -18.84 4.02
N MET A 123 -6.95 -17.79 3.21
CA MET A 123 -8.20 -17.25 2.71
C MET A 123 -8.21 -17.32 1.18
N LYS A 124 -9.34 -17.72 0.61
CA LYS A 124 -9.58 -17.67 -0.84
C LYS A 124 -10.80 -16.82 -1.11
N ALA A 125 -10.73 -16.00 -2.13
CA ALA A 125 -11.86 -15.18 -2.53
C ALA A 125 -12.02 -15.13 -4.04
N SER A 126 -13.23 -14.88 -4.49
CA SER A 126 -13.56 -14.69 -5.91
C SER A 126 -14.76 -13.78 -6.07
N VAL A 127 -14.81 -13.07 -7.20
CA VAL A 127 -15.93 -12.21 -7.56
C VAL A 127 -16.60 -12.75 -8.82
N SER A 128 -17.91 -12.93 -8.74
CA SER A 128 -18.77 -13.32 -9.87
C SER A 128 -20.09 -12.57 -9.77
N ASN A 129 -20.55 -11.98 -10.87
CA ASN A 129 -21.81 -11.23 -10.94
C ASN A 129 -21.94 -10.16 -9.82
N ASN A 130 -20.88 -9.42 -9.56
CA ASN A 130 -20.79 -8.44 -8.48
C ASN A 130 -21.02 -9.01 -7.07
N VAL A 131 -20.82 -10.29 -6.88
CA VAL A 131 -20.84 -10.95 -5.58
C VAL A 131 -19.44 -11.43 -5.25
N LEU A 132 -18.89 -10.89 -4.20
CA LEU A 132 -17.65 -11.34 -3.58
C LEU A 132 -17.96 -12.54 -2.68
N THR A 133 -17.28 -13.65 -2.91
CA THR A 133 -17.33 -14.84 -2.06
C THR A 133 -15.98 -15.03 -1.39
N ILE A 134 -15.95 -15.06 -0.07
CA ILE A 134 -14.73 -15.24 0.74
C ILE A 134 -14.85 -16.58 1.49
N ARG A 135 -13.80 -17.38 1.42
CA ARG A 135 -13.70 -18.68 2.07
C ARG A 135 -12.46 -18.74 2.96
N THR A 136 -12.68 -19.07 4.21
CA THR A 136 -11.64 -19.39 5.19
C THR A 136 -11.89 -20.79 5.73
N ALA A 137 -10.97 -21.34 6.56
CA ALA A 137 -11.19 -22.64 7.18
C ALA A 137 -12.51 -22.66 7.97
N GLY A 138 -13.50 -23.41 7.46
CA GLY A 138 -14.82 -23.61 8.10
C GLY A 138 -15.83 -22.48 7.91
N ASN A 139 -15.53 -21.41 7.17
CA ASN A 139 -16.47 -20.31 6.95
C ASN A 139 -16.49 -19.86 5.48
N THR A 140 -17.70 -19.51 5.01
CA THR A 140 -17.92 -18.87 3.71
C THR A 140 -18.86 -17.69 3.91
N ARG A 141 -18.46 -16.51 3.46
CA ARG A 141 -19.33 -15.32 3.45
C ARG A 141 -19.41 -14.73 2.05
N THR A 142 -20.51 -14.06 1.77
CA THR A 142 -20.72 -13.33 0.52
C THR A 142 -21.03 -11.88 0.80
N VAL A 143 -20.54 -11.00 -0.09
CA VAL A 143 -20.77 -9.56 -0.03
C VAL A 143 -21.12 -9.06 -1.41
N LYS A 144 -22.18 -8.27 -1.56
CA LYS A 144 -22.54 -7.63 -2.82
C LYS A 144 -21.66 -6.39 -3.03
N LEU A 145 -20.98 -6.32 -4.17
CA LEU A 145 -20.20 -5.16 -4.60
C LEU A 145 -21.10 -4.18 -5.35
N LEU A 146 -21.07 -2.91 -4.97
CA LEU A 146 -21.92 -1.85 -5.54
C LEU A 146 -21.13 -0.92 -6.49
N GLY A 147 -20.23 -1.47 -7.29
CA GLY A 147 -19.46 -0.67 -8.24
C GLY A 147 -17.99 -1.11 -8.32
N PRO A 148 -17.09 -0.22 -8.78
CA PRO A 148 -15.67 -0.49 -8.85
C PRO A 148 -15.09 -0.80 -7.46
N TYR A 149 -14.09 -1.64 -7.41
CA TYR A 149 -13.45 -2.02 -6.14
C TYR A 149 -11.98 -2.38 -6.35
N THR A 150 -11.21 -2.35 -5.28
CA THR A 150 -9.81 -2.82 -5.28
C THR A 150 -9.40 -3.25 -3.86
N CYS A 151 -8.22 -3.85 -3.73
CA CYS A 151 -7.61 -4.13 -2.43
C CYS A 151 -6.64 -3.01 -2.02
N LYS A 152 -6.43 -2.84 -0.72
CA LYS A 152 -5.60 -1.78 -0.14
C LYS A 152 -4.23 -1.61 -0.81
N TRP A 153 -3.46 -2.67 -0.93
CA TRP A 153 -2.12 -2.60 -1.48
C TRP A 153 -2.08 -2.42 -3.00
N LEU A 154 -3.18 -2.74 -3.70
CA LEU A 154 -3.34 -2.45 -5.12
C LEU A 154 -3.51 -0.95 -5.40
N LEU A 155 -3.81 -0.13 -4.39
CA LEU A 155 -3.86 1.33 -4.53
C LEU A 155 -2.52 1.91 -5.03
N LEU A 156 -1.39 1.29 -4.66
CA LEU A 156 -0.07 1.70 -5.15
C LEU A 156 0.05 1.53 -6.68
N ASP A 157 -0.46 0.44 -7.24
CA ASP A 157 -0.51 0.24 -8.69
C ASP A 157 -1.59 1.11 -9.35
N ALA A 158 -2.78 1.17 -8.76
CA ALA A 158 -3.91 1.94 -9.27
C ALA A 158 -3.58 3.44 -9.42
N VAL A 159 -2.94 4.03 -8.41
CA VAL A 159 -2.52 5.45 -8.46
C VAL A 159 -1.45 5.68 -9.53
N GLY A 160 -0.51 4.77 -9.69
CA GLY A 160 0.47 4.82 -10.79
C GLY A 160 -0.20 4.80 -12.16
N ARG A 161 -1.19 3.94 -12.35
CA ARG A 161 -2.00 3.85 -13.59
C ARG A 161 -2.88 5.09 -13.80
N MET A 162 -3.46 5.65 -12.74
CA MET A 162 -4.17 6.94 -12.82
C MET A 162 -3.23 8.04 -13.31
N ALA A 163 -2.02 8.12 -12.77
CA ALA A 163 -1.04 9.13 -13.11
C ALA A 163 -0.58 9.04 -14.58
N THR A 164 -0.38 7.85 -15.11
CA THR A 164 0.04 7.61 -16.51
C THR A 164 -1.11 7.75 -17.50
N ARG A 165 -2.35 7.41 -17.11
CA ARG A 165 -3.55 7.51 -17.96
C ARG A 165 -4.27 8.88 -17.83
N GLY A 166 -3.77 9.79 -17.01
CA GLY A 166 -4.36 11.13 -16.82
C GLY A 166 -5.69 11.13 -16.05
N VAL A 167 -6.01 10.04 -15.33
CA VAL A 167 -7.22 9.97 -14.51
C VAL A 167 -7.05 10.82 -13.26
N LYS A 168 -7.98 11.77 -13.05
CA LYS A 168 -7.89 12.73 -11.94
C LYS A 168 -8.67 12.33 -10.71
N GLU A 169 -9.74 11.57 -10.88
CA GLU A 169 -10.57 11.10 -9.76
C GLU A 169 -11.23 9.77 -10.09
N ILE A 170 -11.37 8.93 -9.08
CA ILE A 170 -12.13 7.70 -9.17
C ILE A 170 -12.75 7.39 -7.80
N SER A 171 -14.02 6.94 -7.81
CA SER A 171 -14.73 6.41 -6.62
C SER A 171 -14.79 4.90 -6.69
N PHE A 172 -14.68 4.22 -5.54
CA PHE A 172 -14.64 2.76 -5.46
C PHE A 172 -14.96 2.26 -4.06
N SER A 173 -15.03 0.95 -3.90
CA SER A 173 -15.03 0.27 -2.60
C SER A 173 -13.65 -0.36 -2.36
N LEU A 174 -13.10 -0.22 -1.15
CA LEU A 174 -11.82 -0.80 -0.77
C LEU A 174 -12.04 -2.11 -0.02
N LEU A 175 -11.31 -3.14 -0.40
CA LEU A 175 -11.13 -4.35 0.41
C LEU A 175 -9.90 -4.14 1.28
N ASP A 176 -10.12 -3.74 2.54
CA ASP A 176 -9.06 -3.67 3.53
C ASP A 176 -8.72 -5.09 4.00
N GLU A 177 -7.44 -5.37 4.23
CA GLU A 177 -6.91 -6.69 4.57
C GLU A 177 -7.49 -7.84 3.69
N TYR A 178 -7.92 -7.51 2.44
CA TYR A 178 -8.45 -8.41 1.39
C TYR A 178 -9.86 -8.97 1.61
N ASP A 179 -10.56 -8.61 2.67
CA ASP A 179 -11.85 -9.20 3.01
C ASP A 179 -12.85 -8.25 3.66
N GLU A 180 -12.42 -7.15 4.24
CA GLU A 180 -13.29 -6.13 4.81
C GLU A 180 -13.64 -5.06 3.77
N LEU A 181 -14.93 -4.92 3.45
CA LEU A 181 -15.39 -3.95 2.45
C LEU A 181 -15.64 -2.59 3.09
N CYS A 182 -14.83 -1.62 2.72
CA CYS A 182 -14.96 -0.20 3.06
C CYS A 182 -15.56 0.54 1.85
N PRO A 183 -16.83 0.96 1.89
CA PRO A 183 -17.47 1.68 0.78
C PRO A 183 -17.00 3.13 0.68
N GLU A 184 -17.45 3.83 -0.35
CA GLU A 184 -17.30 5.29 -0.52
C GLU A 184 -15.86 5.77 -0.38
N GLN A 185 -14.97 5.13 -1.14
CA GLN A 185 -13.58 5.52 -1.22
C GLN A 185 -13.33 6.40 -2.45
N TYR A 186 -12.39 7.32 -2.35
CA TYR A 186 -12.03 8.26 -3.40
C TYR A 186 -10.52 8.36 -3.53
N LEU A 187 -10.04 8.27 -4.76
CA LEU A 187 -8.68 8.69 -5.13
C LEU A 187 -8.81 9.95 -5.97
N ARG A 188 -8.12 11.03 -5.56
CA ARG A 188 -8.18 12.33 -6.23
C ARG A 188 -6.78 12.87 -6.47
N PHE A 189 -6.54 13.35 -7.69
CA PHE A 189 -5.36 14.15 -7.99
C PHE A 189 -5.44 15.49 -7.26
N THR A 190 -4.39 15.85 -6.53
CA THR A 190 -4.33 17.07 -5.73
C THR A 190 -3.37 18.10 -6.29
N GLY A 191 -2.49 17.73 -7.21
CA GLY A 191 -1.61 18.67 -7.90
C GLY A 191 -0.29 18.08 -8.36
N ASP A 192 0.44 18.89 -9.12
CA ASP A 192 1.83 18.66 -9.48
C ASP A 192 2.73 19.45 -8.52
N ALA A 193 3.86 18.88 -8.17
CA ALA A 193 4.85 19.49 -7.30
C ALA A 193 6.27 19.17 -7.79
N LYS A 194 7.27 19.77 -7.17
CA LYS A 194 8.68 19.43 -7.37
C LYS A 194 9.29 19.04 -6.05
N ALA A 195 10.12 18.02 -6.05
CA ALA A 195 10.82 17.56 -4.87
C ALA A 195 12.33 17.47 -5.11
N MET A 196 13.12 17.90 -4.13
CA MET A 196 14.58 17.75 -4.15
C MET A 196 14.93 16.33 -3.72
N THR A 197 15.71 15.63 -4.52
CA THR A 197 16.22 14.28 -4.25
C THR A 197 17.75 14.30 -4.23
N ARG A 198 18.39 13.17 -3.94
CA ARG A 198 19.85 13.06 -4.02
C ARG A 198 20.39 13.35 -5.43
N ASN A 199 19.62 13.07 -6.46
CA ASN A 199 20.01 13.25 -7.87
C ASN A 199 19.47 14.56 -8.47
N GLY A 200 18.98 15.49 -7.64
CA GLY A 200 18.43 16.76 -8.08
C GLY A 200 16.90 16.82 -8.00
N MET A 201 16.35 17.83 -8.66
CA MET A 201 14.92 18.13 -8.64
C MET A 201 14.14 17.18 -9.56
N ILE A 202 13.07 16.58 -9.06
CA ILE A 202 12.13 15.78 -9.84
C ILE A 202 10.73 16.35 -9.79
N GLY A 203 9.96 16.16 -10.88
CA GLY A 203 8.52 16.41 -10.90
C GLY A 203 7.78 15.26 -10.24
N ILE A 204 6.79 15.57 -9.43
CA ILE A 204 5.91 14.61 -8.77
C ILE A 204 4.45 15.01 -8.97
N LYS A 205 3.58 14.00 -9.04
CA LYS A 205 2.12 14.15 -8.94
C LYS A 205 1.67 13.66 -7.58
N THR A 206 0.70 14.35 -6.99
CA THR A 206 0.12 13.97 -5.71
C THR A 206 -1.32 13.51 -5.87
N TYR A 207 -1.66 12.41 -5.22
CA TYR A 207 -3.00 11.87 -5.13
C TYR A 207 -3.38 11.68 -3.69
N GLN A 208 -4.63 11.98 -3.34
CA GLN A 208 -5.17 11.76 -2.01
C GLN A 208 -6.17 10.62 -2.05
N HIS A 209 -6.07 9.72 -1.07
CA HIS A 209 -7.08 8.72 -0.74
C HIS A 209 -7.87 9.20 0.46
N THR A 210 -9.19 9.18 0.34
CA THR A 210 -10.12 9.45 1.44
C THR A 210 -11.31 8.50 1.34
N GLY A 211 -11.97 8.25 2.45
CA GLY A 211 -13.17 7.41 2.45
C GLY A 211 -13.66 7.08 3.85
N ILE A 212 -14.81 6.42 3.90
CA ILE A 212 -15.41 5.95 5.15
C ILE A 212 -14.60 4.78 5.70
N ALA A 213 -14.38 4.78 7.02
CA ALA A 213 -13.68 3.73 7.75
C ALA A 213 -12.22 3.48 7.30
N THR A 214 -11.61 4.45 6.61
CA THR A 214 -10.21 4.37 6.19
C THR A 214 -9.42 5.59 6.65
N MET A 215 -8.15 5.39 6.95
CA MET A 215 -7.25 6.49 7.24
C MET A 215 -6.93 7.24 5.94
N PRO A 216 -7.09 8.57 5.90
CA PRO A 216 -6.67 9.36 4.74
C PRO A 216 -5.20 9.13 4.41
N GLY A 217 -4.89 9.04 3.13
CA GLY A 217 -3.54 8.81 2.65
C GLY A 217 -3.16 9.70 1.48
N VAL A 218 -1.86 9.94 1.31
CA VAL A 218 -1.29 10.71 0.21
C VAL A 218 -0.25 9.89 -0.52
N PHE A 219 -0.36 9.83 -1.84
CA PHE A 219 0.57 9.18 -2.74
C PHE A 219 1.39 10.22 -3.49
N TYR A 220 2.68 9.99 -3.59
CA TYR A 220 3.63 10.81 -4.34
C TYR A 220 4.17 9.98 -5.50
N VAL A 221 3.88 10.40 -6.72
CA VAL A 221 4.09 9.62 -7.95
C VAL A 221 5.06 10.34 -8.86
N ASP A 222 6.05 9.64 -9.40
CA ASP A 222 6.98 10.20 -10.39
C ASP A 222 6.33 10.35 -11.78
N ALA A 223 7.06 10.97 -12.70
CA ALA A 223 6.60 11.17 -14.07
C ALA A 223 6.35 9.87 -14.84
N ALA A 224 6.98 8.77 -14.43
CA ALA A 224 6.81 7.45 -15.06
C ALA A 224 5.61 6.66 -14.49
N GLY A 225 4.99 7.13 -13.41
CA GLY A 225 3.84 6.48 -12.77
C GLY A 225 4.24 5.55 -11.61
N ARG A 226 5.47 5.62 -11.10
CA ARG A 226 5.87 4.87 -9.91
C ARG A 226 5.49 5.64 -8.66
N VAL A 227 4.79 5.02 -7.73
CA VAL A 227 4.54 5.60 -6.42
C VAL A 227 5.84 5.56 -5.62
N LEU A 228 6.42 6.72 -5.36
CA LEU A 228 7.67 6.87 -4.60
C LEU A 228 7.43 6.79 -3.10
N PHE A 229 6.34 7.39 -2.65
CA PHE A 229 5.91 7.40 -1.25
C PHE A 229 4.40 7.26 -1.13
N TYR A 230 3.98 6.58 -0.07
CA TYR A 230 2.61 6.60 0.44
C TYR A 230 2.65 6.93 1.92
N LEU A 231 1.89 7.94 2.33
CA LEU A 231 1.76 8.37 3.71
C LEU A 231 0.31 8.27 4.14
N ALA A 232 0.02 7.51 5.19
CA ALA A 232 -1.30 7.42 5.80
C ALA A 232 -1.19 7.28 7.32
N GLY A 233 -1.77 8.23 8.04
CA GLY A 233 -1.66 8.26 9.50
C GLY A 233 -0.19 8.25 9.96
N MET A 234 0.19 7.20 10.68
CA MET A 234 1.56 7.02 11.17
C MET A 234 2.41 6.06 10.30
N GLN A 235 1.94 5.67 9.13
CA GLN A 235 2.64 4.78 8.21
C GLN A 235 3.24 5.56 7.05
N LEU A 236 4.50 5.29 6.75
CA LEU A 236 5.19 5.74 5.55
C LEU A 236 5.73 4.55 4.79
N LEU A 237 5.27 4.37 3.54
CA LEU A 237 5.89 3.46 2.58
C LEU A 237 6.82 4.25 1.66
N GLU A 238 8.06 3.83 1.57
CA GLU A 238 9.08 4.41 0.70
C GLU A 238 9.52 3.38 -0.34
N LEU A 239 9.45 3.71 -1.63
CA LEU A 239 9.96 2.85 -2.71
C LEU A 239 11.48 2.79 -2.65
N THR A 240 12.02 1.63 -2.28
CA THR A 240 13.47 1.41 -2.14
C THR A 240 14.08 0.70 -3.32
N GLN A 241 13.31 -0.14 -4.01
CA GLN A 241 13.78 -0.90 -5.17
C GLN A 241 12.68 -1.02 -6.22
N THR A 242 13.08 -0.97 -7.49
CA THR A 242 12.24 -1.29 -8.63
C THR A 242 13.04 -2.08 -9.64
N THR A 243 12.43 -3.14 -10.19
CA THR A 243 13.02 -3.93 -11.27
C THR A 243 11.97 -4.23 -12.33
N GLY A 244 12.38 -4.35 -13.58
CA GLY A 244 11.45 -4.56 -14.68
C GLY A 244 10.76 -3.27 -15.14
N GLY A 245 9.70 -3.42 -15.95
CA GLY A 245 8.94 -2.28 -16.49
C GLY A 245 9.67 -1.52 -17.60
N ALA A 246 10.81 -1.99 -18.08
CA ALA A 246 11.42 -1.46 -19.29
C ALA A 246 10.72 -2.06 -20.53
N LYS A 247 10.40 -1.19 -21.51
CA LYS A 247 9.98 -1.63 -22.85
C LYS A 247 11.18 -2.02 -23.67
#